data_6fa5f664465542a725f77afae7ce31c6
#
_entry.id   6fa5f664465542a725f77afae7ce31c6
#
_cell.length_a   1.000
_cell.length_b   1.000
_cell.length_c   1.000
_cell.angle_alpha   90.00
_cell.angle_beta   90.00
_cell.angle_gamma   90.00
#
_symmetry.space_group_name_H-M   'P 1'
#
loop_
_entity.id
_entity.type
_entity.pdbx_description
1 polymer ?
#
loop_
_entity_poly.entity_id
_entity_poly.type
_entity_poly.pdbx_seq_one_letter_code
_entity_poly.pdbx_strand_id
1 'polypeptide(L)'
;MTRSGLARLLGAYLFHRKRLWFWALFAVLLAAYTVNIKLAVELNDWNGRFYDALQRVDKDAIYRELVFFIGLAAVIIVLLVSAGYLKDRVIIALRRDITYVFFDRWLSPASAHYLLRESGKEPDNPDQRMSEDVKNLSLIHI
;
A
#
# COMPACT_ATOMS: atom_id res chain seq x y z
N MET A 1 -6.96 -12.37 24.73
CA MET A 1 -5.64 -12.13 24.13
C MET A 1 -5.18 -10.73 24.54
N THR A 2 -4.12 -10.60 25.30
CA THR A 2 -3.64 -9.31 25.80
C THR A 2 -2.99 -8.51 24.66
N ARG A 3 -3.28 -7.20 24.56
CA ARG A 3 -2.69 -6.25 23.58
C ARG A 3 -1.16 -6.38 23.44
N SER A 4 -0.47 -6.77 24.51
CA SER A 4 0.97 -7.01 24.54
C SER A 4 1.45 -8.26 23.77
N GLY A 5 0.58 -9.26 23.60
CA GLY A 5 0.90 -10.47 22.83
C GLY A 5 0.89 -10.21 21.32
N LEU A 6 -0.10 -9.45 20.84
CA LEU A 6 -0.25 -9.09 19.44
C LEU A 6 0.87 -8.14 18.97
N ALA A 7 1.22 -7.14 19.80
CA ALA A 7 2.32 -6.22 19.50
C ALA A 7 3.69 -6.93 19.45
N ARG A 8 3.96 -7.89 20.34
CA ARG A 8 5.20 -8.70 20.30
C ARG A 8 5.26 -9.62 19.07
N LEU A 9 4.13 -10.18 18.67
CA LEU A 9 4.04 -11.04 17.50
C LEU A 9 4.25 -10.25 16.21
N LEU A 10 3.59 -9.08 16.09
CA LEU A 10 3.78 -8.17 14.98
C LEU A 10 5.21 -7.62 14.94
N GLY A 11 5.79 -7.28 16.09
CA GLY A 11 7.17 -6.81 16.17
C GLY A 11 8.19 -7.88 15.76
N ALA A 12 8.11 -9.09 16.29
CA ALA A 12 8.99 -10.19 15.90
C ALA A 12 8.82 -10.56 14.40
N TYR A 13 7.62 -10.40 13.88
CA TYR A 13 7.30 -10.65 12.49
C TYR A 13 7.82 -9.53 11.57
N LEU A 14 7.68 -8.26 11.94
CA LEU A 14 8.08 -7.11 11.14
C LEU A 14 9.60 -6.91 11.09
N PHE A 15 10.36 -7.30 12.13
CA PHE A 15 11.80 -7.09 12.23
C PHE A 15 12.65 -8.28 11.80
N HIS A 16 12.10 -9.32 11.22
CA HIS A 16 12.88 -10.46 10.74
C HIS A 16 13.70 -10.08 9.50
N ARG A 17 14.99 -10.41 9.48
CA ARG A 17 15.99 -10.06 8.45
C ARG A 17 15.58 -10.45 7.00
N LYS A 18 14.70 -11.42 6.82
CA LYS A 18 14.14 -11.83 5.53
C LYS A 18 13.17 -10.80 4.90
N ARG A 19 12.90 -9.68 5.59
CA ARG A 19 11.92 -8.66 5.22
C ARG A 19 12.49 -7.32 4.78
N LEU A 20 13.80 -7.22 4.58
CA LEU A 20 14.41 -6.00 4.01
C LEU A 20 13.73 -5.59 2.70
N TRP A 21 13.29 -6.56 1.91
CA TRP A 21 12.53 -6.32 0.67
C TRP A 21 11.20 -5.58 0.92
N PHE A 22 10.45 -5.96 1.96
CA PHE A 22 9.19 -5.29 2.31
C PHE A 22 9.43 -3.83 2.72
N TRP A 23 10.45 -3.58 3.56
CA TRP A 23 10.82 -2.24 3.97
C TRP A 23 11.36 -1.40 2.82
N ALA A 24 12.09 -2.00 1.90
CA ALA A 24 12.55 -1.33 0.68
C ALA A 24 11.36 -0.91 -0.21
N LEU A 25 10.38 -1.80 -0.43
CA LEU A 25 9.16 -1.46 -1.17
C LEU A 25 8.35 -0.37 -0.48
N PHE A 26 8.23 -0.43 0.84
CA PHE A 26 7.52 0.58 1.61
C PHE A 26 8.21 1.95 1.51
N ALA A 27 9.55 1.99 1.61
CA ALA A 27 10.33 3.21 1.44
C ALA A 27 10.19 3.80 0.02
N VAL A 28 10.22 2.93 -1.02
CA VAL A 28 10.00 3.35 -2.41
C VAL A 28 8.58 3.92 -2.59
N LEU A 29 7.58 3.31 -1.98
CA LEU A 29 6.21 3.79 -2.03
C LEU A 29 6.08 5.17 -1.37
N LEU A 30 6.66 5.37 -0.19
CA LEU A 30 6.69 6.68 0.48
C LEU A 30 7.40 7.74 -0.36
N ALA A 31 8.54 7.38 -0.97
CA ALA A 31 9.26 8.28 -1.87
C ALA A 31 8.40 8.66 -3.08
N ALA A 32 7.71 7.70 -3.70
CA ALA A 32 6.81 7.96 -4.81
C ALA A 32 5.66 8.92 -4.44
N TYR A 33 5.05 8.76 -3.27
CA TYR A 33 4.03 9.69 -2.79
C TYR A 33 4.60 11.08 -2.51
N THR A 34 5.80 11.18 -1.93
CA THR A 34 6.46 12.48 -1.69
C THR A 34 6.77 13.22 -2.99
N VAL A 35 7.24 12.50 -4.02
CA VAL A 35 7.45 13.07 -5.35
C VAL A 35 6.13 13.53 -5.96
N ASN A 36 5.06 12.76 -5.79
CA ASN A 36 3.72 13.13 -6.30
C ASN A 36 3.21 14.45 -5.70
N ILE A 37 3.44 14.68 -4.40
CA ILE A 37 3.09 15.95 -3.75
C ILE A 37 3.88 17.12 -4.37
N LYS A 38 5.18 16.94 -4.61
CA LYS A 38 6.00 17.98 -5.26
C LYS A 38 5.51 18.29 -6.68
N LEU A 39 5.14 17.28 -7.45
CA LEU A 39 4.58 17.48 -8.79
C LEU A 39 3.22 18.18 -8.76
N ALA A 40 2.40 17.94 -7.74
CA ALA A 40 1.15 18.67 -7.55
C ALA A 40 1.39 20.16 -7.27
N VAL A 41 2.42 20.50 -6.50
CA VAL A 41 2.84 21.90 -6.29
C VAL A 41 3.32 22.51 -7.61
N GLU A 42 4.17 21.81 -8.38
CA GLU A 42 4.65 22.31 -9.68
C GLU A 42 3.50 22.51 -10.68
N LEU A 43 2.48 21.63 -10.65
CA LEU A 43 1.28 21.81 -11.45
C LEU A 43 0.49 23.06 -11.07
N ASN A 44 0.43 23.38 -9.78
CA ASN A 44 -0.21 24.60 -9.30
C ASN A 44 0.57 25.86 -9.74
N ASP A 45 1.90 25.83 -9.65
CA ASP A 45 2.76 26.93 -10.09
C ASP A 45 2.70 27.12 -11.62
N TRP A 46 2.64 26.01 -12.37
CA TRP A 46 2.38 26.04 -13.80
C TRP A 46 1.07 26.75 -14.14
N ASN A 47 -0.02 26.45 -13.40
CA ASN A 47 -1.30 27.13 -13.58
C ASN A 47 -1.14 28.66 -13.53
N GLY A 48 -0.41 29.16 -12.52
CA GLY A 48 -0.14 30.60 -12.39
C GLY A 48 0.58 31.15 -13.63
N ARG A 49 1.69 30.52 -14.03
CA ARG A 49 2.46 30.95 -15.21
C ARG A 49 1.65 30.94 -16.52
N PHE A 50 0.81 29.89 -16.67
CA PHE A 50 -0.03 29.74 -17.85
C PHE A 50 -1.11 30.85 -17.93
N TYR A 51 -1.79 31.13 -16.81
CA TYR A 51 -2.78 32.22 -16.76
C TYR A 51 -2.15 33.60 -16.95
N ASP A 52 -0.95 33.85 -16.42
CA ASP A 52 -0.21 35.08 -16.64
C ASP A 52 0.14 35.24 -18.13
N ALA A 53 0.58 34.20 -18.80
CA ALA A 53 0.86 34.21 -20.23
C ALA A 53 -0.40 34.50 -21.06
N LEU A 54 -1.56 33.92 -20.67
CA LEU A 54 -2.86 34.20 -21.30
C LEU A 54 -3.28 35.66 -21.14
N GLN A 55 -3.14 36.23 -19.94
CA GLN A 55 -3.50 37.63 -19.68
C GLN A 55 -2.63 38.62 -20.50
N ARG A 56 -1.35 38.27 -20.71
CA ARG A 56 -0.43 39.07 -21.53
C ARG A 56 -0.57 38.83 -23.03
N VAL A 57 -1.40 37.86 -23.43
CA VAL A 57 -1.60 37.41 -24.82
C VAL A 57 -0.26 37.04 -25.50
N ASP A 58 0.70 36.53 -24.69
CA ASP A 58 2.03 36.11 -25.15
C ASP A 58 1.94 34.69 -25.74
N LYS A 59 1.84 34.60 -27.08
CA LYS A 59 1.70 33.34 -27.80
C LYS A 59 2.87 32.37 -27.57
N ASP A 60 4.10 32.91 -27.51
CA ASP A 60 5.29 32.07 -27.33
C ASP A 60 5.38 31.51 -25.92
N ALA A 61 5.02 32.31 -24.91
CA ALA A 61 4.91 31.87 -23.55
C ALA A 61 3.81 30.78 -23.39
N ILE A 62 2.63 31.01 -23.97
CA ILE A 62 1.52 30.03 -23.95
C ILE A 62 1.96 28.68 -24.55
N TYR A 63 2.66 28.71 -25.69
CA TYR A 63 3.13 27.49 -26.33
C TYR A 63 4.15 26.74 -25.46
N ARG A 64 5.12 27.44 -24.88
CA ARG A 64 6.10 26.84 -23.97
C ARG A 64 5.43 26.21 -22.74
N GLU A 65 4.46 26.89 -22.14
CA GLU A 65 3.75 26.35 -20.95
C GLU A 65 2.86 25.15 -21.32
N LEU A 66 2.29 25.09 -22.52
CA LEU A 66 1.56 23.90 -22.99
C LEU A 66 2.47 22.70 -23.18
N VAL A 67 3.66 22.88 -23.79
CA VAL A 67 4.63 21.79 -23.94
C VAL A 67 5.13 21.30 -22.58
N PHE A 68 5.40 22.23 -21.65
CA PHE A 68 5.78 21.90 -20.29
C PHE A 68 4.68 21.10 -19.59
N PHE A 69 3.43 21.50 -19.72
CA PHE A 69 2.29 20.78 -19.14
C PHE A 69 2.17 19.35 -19.64
N ILE A 70 2.33 19.12 -20.94
CA ILE A 70 2.27 17.76 -21.50
C ILE A 70 3.36 16.87 -20.86
N GLY A 71 4.58 17.40 -20.74
CA GLY A 71 5.67 16.69 -20.06
C GLY A 71 5.38 16.41 -18.59
N LEU A 72 4.91 17.41 -17.85
CA LEU A 72 4.55 17.30 -16.45
C LEU A 72 3.41 16.28 -16.24
N ALA A 73 2.36 16.35 -17.05
CA ALA A 73 1.22 15.43 -17.00
C ALA A 73 1.67 13.98 -17.28
N ALA A 74 2.53 13.78 -18.27
CA ALA A 74 3.06 12.45 -18.57
C ALA A 74 3.84 11.87 -17.39
N VAL A 75 4.69 12.66 -16.74
CA VAL A 75 5.45 12.23 -15.54
C VAL A 75 4.50 11.90 -14.40
N ILE A 76 3.50 12.74 -14.13
CA ILE A 76 2.50 12.50 -13.09
C ILE A 76 1.76 11.18 -13.33
N ILE A 77 1.29 10.93 -14.55
CA ILE A 77 0.57 9.70 -14.90
C ILE A 77 1.44 8.47 -14.68
N VAL A 78 2.69 8.48 -15.16
CA VAL A 78 3.62 7.36 -14.98
C VAL A 78 3.87 7.08 -13.49
N LEU A 79 4.06 8.11 -12.70
CA LEU A 79 4.28 7.97 -11.26
C LEU A 79 3.04 7.46 -10.52
N LEU A 80 1.85 7.95 -10.86
CA LEU A 80 0.60 7.48 -10.25
C LEU A 80 0.35 6.00 -10.55
N VAL A 81 0.50 5.58 -11.81
CA VAL A 81 0.34 4.17 -12.21
C VAL A 81 1.37 3.29 -11.52
N SER A 82 2.63 3.74 -11.47
CA SER A 82 3.72 3.01 -10.80
C SER A 82 3.49 2.88 -9.29
N ALA A 83 3.04 3.95 -8.63
CA ALA A 83 2.73 3.95 -7.21
C ALA A 83 1.53 3.02 -6.90
N GLY A 84 0.50 3.02 -7.75
CA GLY A 84 -0.64 2.10 -7.65
C GLY A 84 -0.18 0.64 -7.75
N TYR A 85 0.62 0.32 -8.75
CA TYR A 85 1.17 -1.03 -8.90
C TYR A 85 2.02 -1.47 -7.70
N LEU A 86 2.89 -0.61 -7.20
CA LEU A 86 3.70 -0.89 -6.01
C LEU A 86 2.85 -1.10 -4.76
N LYS A 87 1.83 -0.27 -4.55
CA LYS A 87 0.85 -0.42 -3.48
C LYS A 87 0.20 -1.80 -3.51
N ASP A 88 -0.32 -2.23 -4.67
CA ASP A 88 -0.97 -3.52 -4.82
C ASP A 88 -0.01 -4.68 -4.52
N ARG A 89 1.26 -4.58 -4.93
CA ARG A 89 2.30 -5.55 -4.59
C ARG A 89 2.56 -5.65 -3.09
N VAL A 90 2.61 -4.52 -2.40
CA VAL A 90 2.76 -4.48 -0.93
C VAL A 90 1.57 -5.14 -0.25
N ILE A 91 0.34 -4.82 -0.67
CA ILE A 91 -0.88 -5.41 -0.13
C ILE A 91 -0.90 -6.93 -0.31
N ILE A 92 -0.61 -7.42 -1.52
CA ILE A 92 -0.60 -8.86 -1.82
C ILE A 92 0.48 -9.57 -0.99
N ALA A 93 1.68 -9.01 -0.87
CA ALA A 93 2.75 -9.57 -0.05
C ALA A 93 2.34 -9.65 1.42
N LEU A 94 1.76 -8.58 1.97
CA LEU A 94 1.29 -8.52 3.34
C LEU A 94 0.18 -9.55 3.61
N ARG A 95 -0.81 -9.63 2.72
CA ARG A 95 -1.90 -10.61 2.83
C ARG A 95 -1.38 -12.03 2.83
N ARG A 96 -0.52 -12.37 1.87
CA ARG A 96 0.11 -13.69 1.80
C ARG A 96 0.81 -14.06 3.10
N ASP A 97 1.62 -13.16 3.59
CA ASP A 97 2.42 -13.40 4.78
C ASP A 97 1.57 -13.54 6.05
N ILE A 98 0.54 -12.72 6.21
CA ILE A 98 -0.42 -12.83 7.33
C ILE A 98 -1.16 -14.16 7.24
N THR A 99 -1.64 -14.53 6.05
CA THR A 99 -2.31 -15.81 5.84
C THR A 99 -1.44 -16.99 6.26
N TYR A 100 -0.15 -17.01 5.87
CA TYR A 100 0.77 -18.08 6.27
C TYR A 100 0.93 -18.17 7.79
N VAL A 101 1.03 -17.03 8.49
CA VAL A 101 1.14 -17.04 9.97
C VAL A 101 -0.11 -17.59 10.63
N PHE A 102 -1.30 -17.28 10.09
CA PHE A 102 -2.56 -17.82 10.59
C PHE A 102 -2.68 -19.33 10.33
N PHE A 103 -2.35 -19.78 9.13
CA PHE A 103 -2.38 -21.22 8.79
C PHE A 103 -1.39 -22.02 9.62
N ASP A 104 -0.16 -21.56 9.77
CA ASP A 104 0.86 -22.24 10.56
C ASP A 104 0.41 -22.44 12.02
N ARG A 105 -0.23 -21.43 12.59
CA ARG A 105 -0.81 -21.50 13.94
C ARG A 105 -2.05 -22.38 14.02
N TRP A 106 -2.92 -22.29 13.02
CA TRP A 106 -4.16 -23.07 12.99
C TRP A 106 -3.88 -24.56 12.86
N LEU A 107 -2.90 -24.92 12.04
CA LEU A 107 -2.52 -26.31 11.78
C LEU A 107 -1.46 -26.87 12.75
N SER A 108 -0.97 -26.07 13.69
CA SER A 108 0.02 -26.56 14.66
C SER A 108 -0.61 -27.61 15.60
N PRO A 109 0.15 -28.65 16.04
CA PRO A 109 -0.38 -29.73 16.87
C PRO A 109 -0.98 -29.28 18.21
N ALA A 110 -0.55 -28.11 18.72
CA ALA A 110 -1.08 -27.52 19.96
C ALA A 110 -2.14 -26.43 19.67
N SER A 111 -2.73 -26.43 18.48
CA SER A 111 -3.62 -25.37 18.02
C SER A 111 -5.05 -25.55 18.51
N ALA A 112 -5.76 -24.43 18.54
CA ALA A 112 -7.18 -24.39 18.84
C ALA A 112 -8.03 -25.26 17.88
N HIS A 113 -7.57 -25.51 16.65
CA HIS A 113 -8.25 -26.36 15.68
C HIS A 113 -8.47 -27.77 16.22
N TYR A 114 -7.41 -28.44 16.67
CA TYR A 114 -7.53 -29.81 17.21
C TYR A 114 -8.38 -29.84 18.46
N LEU A 115 -8.24 -28.87 19.37
CA LEU A 115 -9.02 -28.77 20.59
C LEU A 115 -10.51 -28.50 20.30
N LEU A 116 -10.81 -27.64 19.32
CA LEU A 116 -12.21 -27.34 18.93
C LEU A 116 -12.85 -28.49 18.22
N ARG A 117 -12.12 -29.23 17.37
CA ARG A 117 -12.60 -30.44 16.70
C ARG A 117 -12.92 -31.56 17.70
N GLU A 118 -12.02 -31.79 18.66
CA GLU A 118 -12.21 -32.77 19.72
C GLU A 118 -13.40 -32.44 20.62
N SER A 119 -13.63 -31.13 20.87
CA SER A 119 -14.79 -30.66 21.66
C SER A 119 -16.11 -30.56 20.91
N GLY A 120 -16.15 -30.85 19.60
CA GLY A 120 -17.33 -30.72 18.75
C GLY A 120 -17.82 -29.27 18.55
N LYS A 121 -17.02 -28.28 18.86
CA LYS A 121 -17.31 -26.85 18.73
C LYS A 121 -16.57 -26.20 17.57
N GLU A 122 -16.30 -26.95 16.53
CA GLU A 122 -15.62 -26.40 15.34
C GLU A 122 -16.48 -25.29 14.68
N PRO A 123 -15.94 -24.11 14.44
CA PRO A 123 -16.68 -23.06 13.74
C PRO A 123 -16.96 -23.49 12.29
N ASP A 124 -18.13 -23.13 11.80
CA ASP A 124 -18.52 -23.37 10.41
C ASP A 124 -17.58 -22.60 9.46
N ASN A 125 -17.00 -23.31 8.48
CA ASN A 125 -16.08 -22.79 7.45
C ASN A 125 -14.93 -21.94 8.00
N PRO A 126 -14.02 -22.45 8.83
CA PRO A 126 -12.95 -21.68 9.46
C PRO A 126 -11.94 -21.12 8.44
N ASP A 127 -11.73 -21.79 7.32
CA ASP A 127 -10.88 -21.37 6.19
C ASP A 127 -11.43 -20.13 5.49
N GLN A 128 -12.74 -20.07 5.26
CA GLN A 128 -13.40 -18.91 4.67
C GLN A 128 -13.34 -17.69 5.60
N ARG A 129 -13.63 -17.87 6.90
CA ARG A 129 -13.54 -16.78 7.88
C ARG A 129 -12.13 -16.22 7.99
N MET A 130 -11.10 -17.08 8.03
CA MET A 130 -9.72 -16.62 8.06
C MET A 130 -9.36 -15.82 6.80
N SER A 131 -9.81 -16.24 5.63
CA SER A 131 -9.57 -15.54 4.37
C SER A 131 -10.26 -14.16 4.33
N GLU A 132 -11.52 -14.10 4.78
CA GLU A 132 -12.29 -12.85 4.83
C GLU A 132 -11.75 -11.88 5.87
N ASP A 133 -11.38 -12.33 7.05
CA ASP A 133 -10.81 -11.48 8.10
C ASP A 133 -9.45 -10.90 7.68
N VAL A 134 -8.59 -11.68 7.03
CA VAL A 134 -7.32 -11.19 6.47
C VAL A 134 -7.57 -10.18 5.35
N LYS A 135 -8.57 -10.42 4.50
CA LYS A 135 -8.97 -9.47 3.46
C LYS A 135 -9.44 -8.16 4.08
N ASN A 136 -10.33 -8.21 5.05
CA ASN A 136 -10.88 -7.04 5.73
C ASN A 136 -9.80 -6.26 6.47
N LEU A 137 -8.90 -6.92 7.20
CA LEU A 137 -7.74 -6.29 7.83
C LEU A 137 -6.86 -5.54 6.82
N SER A 138 -6.64 -6.12 5.64
CA SER A 138 -5.83 -5.50 4.60
C SER A 138 -6.49 -4.29 3.93
N LEU A 139 -7.83 -4.22 3.93
CA LEU A 139 -8.61 -3.13 3.32
C LEU A 139 -8.87 -1.96 4.27
N ILE A 140 -8.97 -2.23 5.58
CA ILE A 140 -9.29 -1.21 6.59
C ILE A 140 -8.05 -0.35 6.94
N HIS A 141 -6.84 -0.85 6.71
CA HIS A 141 -5.59 -0.19 7.13
C HIS A 141 -4.84 0.50 5.97
N ILE A 142 -5.43 0.60 4.77
CA ILE A 142 -4.88 1.23 3.58
C ILE A 142 -5.92 2.11 2.90
#